data_e9b3da935461f840c3bedfda2c34916d
#
_entry.id   e9b3da935461f840c3bedfda2c34916d
#
_cell.length_a   1.000
_cell.length_b   1.000
_cell.length_c   1.000
_cell.angle_alpha   90.00
_cell.angle_beta   90.00
_cell.angle_gamma   90.00
#
_symmetry.space_group_name_H-M   'P 1'
#
loop_
_entity.id
_entity.type
_entity.pdbx_description
1 polymer ?
#
loop_
_entity_poly.entity_id
_entity_poly.type
_entity_poly.pdbx_seq_one_letter_code
_entity_poly.pdbx_strand_id
1 'polypeptide(L)'
;MNFIDYDFIEIGTSDFDTLIQGSEDQFGISIEPVKYYLDRLPNRKNVKKLHCAVSFDDIERDANVYYLKEEDIIANKLPDWLRGCNSLNKYHYQHEQLNIKSIVSVEGVKEIPLAKILVNNNVRRIKKLKIDTEGGDCFILKNLKRYLKTKSNIFYPKEIIFESNELSDPNLVNSTIKEYEALGYKLRYSDGYNTCMDFKKPEKLK
;
A
#
# COMPACT_ATOMS: atom_id res chain seq x y z
N MET A 1 4.50 25.83 6.55
CA MET A 1 4.79 24.36 6.43
C MET A 1 5.61 24.14 5.16
N ASN A 2 6.76 23.48 5.27
CA ASN A 2 7.56 23.13 4.09
C ASN A 2 7.01 21.82 3.51
N PHE A 3 6.48 21.90 2.30
CA PHE A 3 6.03 20.71 1.56
C PHE A 3 7.21 19.92 1.03
N ILE A 4 7.06 18.59 0.98
CA ILE A 4 8.09 17.64 0.56
C ILE A 4 7.61 16.88 -0.68
N ASP A 5 8.52 16.75 -1.65
CA ASP A 5 8.35 15.88 -2.82
C ASP A 5 8.95 14.50 -2.50
N TYR A 6 8.17 13.46 -2.63
CA TYR A 6 8.59 12.08 -2.40
C TYR A 6 8.79 11.33 -3.71
N ASP A 7 9.86 10.56 -3.79
CA ASP A 7 10.12 9.66 -4.91
C ASP A 7 9.17 8.49 -4.86
N PHE A 8 8.86 7.99 -3.65
CA PHE A 8 7.87 6.94 -3.48
C PHE A 8 7.12 7.03 -2.15
N ILE A 9 5.90 6.47 -2.16
CA ILE A 9 5.17 6.03 -0.98
C ILE A 9 4.74 4.59 -1.25
N GLU A 10 5.07 3.69 -0.33
CA GLU A 10 4.76 2.27 -0.41
C GLU A 10 3.92 1.86 0.79
N ILE A 11 2.84 1.15 0.54
CA ILE A 11 1.84 0.72 1.52
C ILE A 11 1.72 -0.80 1.44
N GLY A 12 1.92 -1.49 2.57
CA GLY A 12 1.99 -2.94 2.61
C GLY A 12 3.32 -3.44 2.07
N THR A 13 4.38 -3.25 2.83
CA THR A 13 5.73 -3.54 2.34
C THR A 13 6.16 -4.97 2.62
N SER A 14 5.64 -5.60 3.70
CA SER A 14 6.30 -6.76 4.28
C SER A 14 7.83 -6.53 4.39
N ASP A 15 8.69 -7.50 4.04
CA ASP A 15 10.15 -7.32 4.02
C ASP A 15 10.81 -7.79 2.70
N PHE A 16 10.03 -8.01 1.64
CA PHE A 16 10.51 -8.45 0.33
C PHE A 16 9.85 -7.66 -0.80
N ASP A 17 10.53 -7.56 -1.94
CA ASP A 17 10.10 -6.84 -3.15
C ASP A 17 9.66 -5.38 -2.87
N THR A 18 10.41 -4.71 -1.99
CA THR A 18 10.07 -3.38 -1.49
C THR A 18 10.84 -2.28 -2.19
N LEU A 19 10.23 -1.10 -2.34
CA LEU A 19 10.89 0.07 -2.94
C LEU A 19 12.04 0.60 -2.08
N ILE A 20 11.95 0.46 -0.75
CA ILE A 20 13.01 0.92 0.16
C ILE A 20 14.33 0.18 -0.04
N GLN A 21 14.32 -1.08 -0.49
CA GLN A 21 15.54 -1.86 -0.73
C GLN A 21 16.43 -1.24 -1.80
N GLY A 22 15.85 -0.71 -2.88
CA GLY A 22 16.56 -0.06 -3.99
C GLY A 22 16.70 1.47 -3.88
N SER A 23 16.42 2.09 -2.70
CA SER A 23 16.21 3.54 -2.57
C SER A 23 17.32 4.26 -1.82
N GLU A 24 18.62 4.05 -2.13
CA GLU A 24 19.74 4.64 -1.36
C GLU A 24 19.65 6.16 -1.23
N ASP A 25 19.35 6.88 -2.30
CA ASP A 25 19.29 8.36 -2.34
C ASP A 25 17.87 8.91 -2.51
N GLN A 26 16.83 8.07 -2.44
CA GLN A 26 15.45 8.49 -2.68
C GLN A 26 14.77 8.95 -1.39
N PHE A 27 13.88 9.94 -1.52
CA PHE A 27 12.97 10.34 -0.45
C PHE A 27 11.72 9.45 -0.51
N GLY A 28 11.43 8.75 0.57
CA GLY A 28 10.33 7.79 0.59
C GLY A 28 9.59 7.70 1.91
N ILE A 29 8.44 7.05 1.85
CA ILE A 29 7.69 6.58 3.00
C ILE A 29 7.34 5.12 2.76
N SER A 30 7.75 4.23 3.68
CA SER A 30 7.33 2.82 3.71
C SER A 30 6.38 2.63 4.89
N ILE A 31 5.18 2.12 4.61
CA ILE A 31 4.09 1.93 5.58
C ILE A 31 3.83 0.45 5.70
N GLU A 32 4.01 -0.10 6.91
CA GLU A 32 3.84 -1.52 7.18
C GLU A 32 3.14 -1.71 8.53
N PRO A 33 2.02 -2.43 8.57
CA PRO A 33 1.30 -2.70 9.81
C PRO A 33 2.00 -3.72 10.72
N VAL A 34 2.82 -4.62 10.19
CA VAL A 34 3.53 -5.64 10.96
C VAL A 34 4.89 -5.10 11.37
N LYS A 35 5.05 -4.81 12.67
CA LYS A 35 6.30 -4.27 13.20
C LYS A 35 7.49 -5.19 12.96
N TYR A 36 7.29 -6.50 13.06
CA TYR A 36 8.30 -7.51 12.77
C TYR A 36 8.91 -7.33 11.38
N TYR A 37 8.10 -7.09 10.34
CA TYR A 37 8.59 -6.87 8.98
C TYR A 37 9.14 -5.46 8.78
N LEU A 38 8.49 -4.44 9.33
CA LEU A 38 8.96 -3.05 9.24
C LEU A 38 10.37 -2.88 9.80
N ASP A 39 10.69 -3.55 10.91
CA ASP A 39 12.01 -3.45 11.56
C ASP A 39 13.12 -4.12 10.72
N ARG A 40 12.79 -5.10 9.90
CA ARG A 40 13.72 -5.82 8.99
C ARG A 40 14.05 -5.01 7.73
N LEU A 41 13.24 -4.03 7.37
CA LEU A 41 13.55 -3.16 6.24
C LEU A 41 14.83 -2.35 6.50
N PRO A 42 15.63 -2.06 5.46
CA PRO A 42 16.85 -1.29 5.62
C PRO A 42 16.57 0.12 6.17
N ASN A 43 17.49 0.64 6.97
CA ASN A 43 17.45 2.02 7.40
C ASN A 43 18.05 2.91 6.32
N ARG A 44 17.23 3.78 5.71
CA ARG A 44 17.65 4.74 4.71
C ARG A 44 17.48 6.16 5.26
N LYS A 45 18.48 7.02 5.09
CA LYS A 45 18.50 8.39 5.66
C LYS A 45 17.26 9.22 5.27
N ASN A 46 16.79 9.06 4.05
CA ASN A 46 15.72 9.85 3.45
C ASN A 46 14.38 9.10 3.38
N VAL A 47 14.27 7.92 4.00
CA VAL A 47 13.03 7.13 4.00
C VAL A 47 12.48 7.04 5.42
N LYS A 48 11.22 7.41 5.56
CA LYS A 48 10.47 7.24 6.80
C LYS A 48 9.81 5.87 6.79
N LYS A 49 10.00 5.11 7.86
CA LYS A 49 9.26 3.88 8.13
C LYS A 49 8.10 4.20 9.08
N LEU A 50 6.88 3.91 8.68
CA LEU A 50 5.66 4.17 9.47
C LEU A 50 5.01 2.86 9.88
N HIS A 51 4.96 2.60 11.19
CA HIS A 51 4.26 1.45 11.76
C HIS A 51 2.78 1.78 11.90
N CYS A 52 2.00 1.53 10.87
CA CYS A 52 0.55 1.65 10.86
C CYS A 52 -0.04 0.90 9.67
N ALA A 53 -1.33 0.57 9.76
CA ALA A 53 -2.13 0.16 8.62
C ALA A 53 -2.77 1.39 7.95
N VAL A 54 -3.03 1.30 6.63
CA VAL A 54 -3.81 2.34 5.94
C VAL A 54 -5.29 1.95 5.95
N SER A 55 -6.14 2.87 6.40
CA SER A 55 -7.58 2.66 6.54
C SER A 55 -8.28 2.49 5.18
N PHE A 56 -9.21 1.54 5.11
CA PHE A 56 -10.03 1.27 3.92
C PHE A 56 -11.27 2.18 3.83
N ASP A 57 -11.62 2.91 4.90
CA ASP A 57 -12.86 3.68 5.01
C ASP A 57 -12.68 5.12 5.53
N ASP A 58 -11.46 5.65 5.53
CA ASP A 58 -11.09 6.98 6.05
C ASP A 58 -11.31 7.18 7.56
N ILE A 59 -11.45 6.11 8.34
CA ILE A 59 -11.60 6.18 9.80
C ILE A 59 -10.28 5.75 10.47
N GLU A 60 -9.84 6.54 11.46
CA GLU A 60 -8.72 6.16 12.33
C GLU A 60 -9.24 5.35 13.50
N ARG A 61 -8.59 4.20 13.75
CA ARG A 61 -8.95 3.30 14.85
C ARG A 61 -7.80 2.39 15.25
N ASP A 62 -7.96 1.70 16.37
CA ASP A 62 -7.13 0.55 16.70
C ASP A 62 -7.61 -0.67 15.90
N ALA A 63 -6.67 -1.46 15.41
CA ALA A 63 -6.89 -2.69 14.67
C ALA A 63 -5.93 -3.78 15.15
N ASN A 64 -6.17 -5.01 14.73
CA ASN A 64 -5.24 -6.10 14.90
C ASN A 64 -4.75 -6.55 13.52
N VAL A 65 -3.44 -6.79 13.39
CA VAL A 65 -2.87 -7.43 12.19
C VAL A 65 -2.49 -8.87 12.51
N TYR A 66 -2.89 -9.77 11.61
CA TYR A 66 -2.63 -11.21 11.66
C TYR A 66 -1.55 -11.54 10.64
N TYR A 67 -0.46 -12.16 11.07
CA TYR A 67 0.70 -12.41 10.21
C TYR A 67 1.47 -13.68 10.62
N LEU A 68 2.32 -14.18 9.74
CA LEU A 68 3.25 -15.26 10.04
C LEU A 68 4.66 -14.67 10.16
N LYS A 69 5.43 -15.15 11.13
CA LYS A 69 6.85 -14.83 11.19
C LYS A 69 7.64 -15.78 10.29
N GLU A 70 8.77 -15.31 9.76
CA GLU A 70 9.63 -16.13 8.90
C GLU A 70 10.09 -17.42 9.58
N GLU A 71 10.45 -17.34 10.88
CA GLU A 71 10.84 -18.52 11.65
C GLU A 71 9.75 -19.58 11.75
N ASP A 72 8.48 -19.17 11.85
CA ASP A 72 7.33 -20.09 11.88
C ASP A 72 7.08 -20.72 10.52
N ILE A 73 7.26 -19.94 9.44
CA ILE A 73 7.19 -20.43 8.05
C ILE A 73 8.24 -21.51 7.82
N ILE A 74 9.50 -21.24 8.19
CA ILE A 74 10.63 -22.17 8.03
C ILE A 74 10.42 -23.44 8.89
N ALA A 75 10.08 -23.29 10.17
CA ALA A 75 9.88 -24.40 11.09
C ALA A 75 8.79 -25.36 10.64
N ASN A 76 7.75 -24.85 9.99
CA ASN A 76 6.63 -25.64 9.49
C ASN A 76 6.77 -26.01 8.01
N LYS A 77 7.90 -25.72 7.36
CA LYS A 77 8.18 -26.00 5.94
C LYS A 77 7.11 -25.43 5.00
N LEU A 78 6.63 -24.25 5.31
CA LEU A 78 5.61 -23.54 4.53
C LEU A 78 6.25 -22.75 3.39
N PRO A 79 5.50 -22.40 2.33
CA PRO A 79 5.97 -21.54 1.26
C PRO A 79 6.36 -20.15 1.76
N ASP A 80 7.50 -19.61 1.30
CA ASP A 80 8.06 -18.33 1.73
C ASP A 80 7.15 -17.11 1.45
N TRP A 81 6.35 -17.17 0.39
CA TRP A 81 5.41 -16.09 0.04
C TRP A 81 4.33 -15.83 1.11
N LEU A 82 4.10 -16.78 2.03
CA LEU A 82 3.13 -16.57 3.14
C LEU A 82 3.49 -15.43 4.08
N ARG A 83 4.72 -14.96 4.09
CA ARG A 83 5.10 -13.75 4.84
C ARG A 83 4.48 -12.46 4.29
N GLY A 84 3.96 -12.49 3.05
CA GLY A 84 3.14 -11.42 2.48
C GLY A 84 1.67 -11.49 2.89
N CYS A 85 1.17 -12.67 3.25
CA CYS A 85 -0.24 -12.90 3.58
C CYS A 85 -0.64 -12.33 4.95
N ASN A 86 -0.59 -11.01 5.09
CA ASN A 86 -0.97 -10.30 6.31
C ASN A 86 -2.40 -9.78 6.17
N SER A 87 -3.17 -9.75 7.25
CA SER A 87 -4.58 -9.32 7.18
C SER A 87 -5.01 -8.55 8.42
N LEU A 88 -5.88 -7.54 8.23
CA LEU A 88 -6.42 -6.75 9.33
C LEU A 88 -7.70 -7.37 9.90
N ASN A 89 -7.77 -7.42 11.23
CA ASN A 89 -8.95 -7.79 12.01
C ASN A 89 -9.50 -9.21 11.79
N LYS A 90 -8.82 -10.05 11.02
CA LYS A 90 -9.19 -11.46 10.74
C LYS A 90 -8.00 -12.24 10.22
N TYR A 91 -8.10 -13.55 10.23
CA TYR A 91 -7.12 -14.40 9.53
C TYR A 91 -7.18 -14.15 8.03
N HIS A 92 -6.01 -14.16 7.38
CA HIS A 92 -5.92 -14.21 5.93
C HIS A 92 -6.51 -15.53 5.42
N TYR A 93 -7.14 -15.55 4.24
CA TYR A 93 -7.80 -16.75 3.74
C TYR A 93 -6.82 -17.92 3.57
N GLN A 94 -5.56 -17.65 3.21
CA GLN A 94 -4.50 -18.68 3.12
C GLN A 94 -4.19 -19.33 4.48
N HIS A 95 -4.27 -18.57 5.58
CA HIS A 95 -4.11 -19.15 6.93
C HIS A 95 -5.21 -20.17 7.24
N GLU A 96 -6.40 -19.93 6.70
CA GLU A 96 -7.53 -20.86 6.85
C GLU A 96 -7.41 -22.08 5.97
N GLN A 97 -7.10 -21.88 4.67
CA GLN A 97 -6.96 -22.96 3.71
C GLN A 97 -5.86 -23.96 4.07
N LEU A 98 -4.73 -23.45 4.55
CA LEU A 98 -3.59 -24.27 4.97
C LEU A 98 -3.70 -24.78 6.41
N ASN A 99 -4.81 -24.45 7.11
CA ASN A 99 -5.04 -24.84 8.51
C ASN A 99 -3.89 -24.48 9.46
N ILE A 100 -3.30 -23.29 9.29
CA ILE A 100 -2.12 -22.83 10.03
C ILE A 100 -2.42 -21.73 11.05
N LYS A 101 -3.67 -21.52 11.42
CA LYS A 101 -4.09 -20.49 12.40
C LYS A 101 -3.36 -20.57 13.74
N SER A 102 -2.93 -21.77 14.14
CA SER A 102 -2.24 -21.99 15.43
C SER A 102 -0.85 -21.36 15.52
N ILE A 103 -0.25 -21.01 14.38
CA ILE A 103 1.07 -20.38 14.33
C ILE A 103 1.01 -18.92 13.85
N VAL A 104 -0.20 -18.39 13.63
CA VAL A 104 -0.40 -16.98 13.25
C VAL A 104 -0.18 -16.10 14.45
N SER A 105 0.71 -15.14 14.32
CA SER A 105 0.93 -14.06 15.28
C SER A 105 -0.10 -12.94 15.09
N VAL A 106 -0.43 -12.25 16.18
CA VAL A 106 -1.36 -11.12 16.17
C VAL A 106 -0.73 -9.97 16.94
N GLU A 107 -0.75 -8.76 16.37
CA GLU A 107 -0.33 -7.55 17.08
C GLU A 107 -1.31 -6.40 16.87
N GLY A 108 -1.38 -5.50 17.86
CA GLY A 108 -2.19 -4.28 17.76
C GLY A 108 -1.49 -3.23 16.89
N VAL A 109 -2.24 -2.57 16.02
CA VAL A 109 -1.74 -1.53 15.13
C VAL A 109 -2.75 -0.39 15.00
N LYS A 110 -2.27 0.83 14.73
CA LYS A 110 -3.15 1.96 14.32
C LYS A 110 -3.49 1.85 12.84
N GLU A 111 -4.77 1.90 12.55
CA GLU A 111 -5.30 2.08 11.20
C GLU A 111 -5.53 3.57 10.95
N ILE A 112 -4.85 4.15 9.95
CA ILE A 112 -4.82 5.60 9.72
C ILE A 112 -5.21 5.90 8.26
N PRO A 113 -6.12 6.87 8.01
CA PRO A 113 -6.47 7.30 6.65
C PRO A 113 -5.24 7.77 5.86
N LEU A 114 -5.12 7.35 4.59
CA LEU A 114 -4.00 7.77 3.73
C LEU A 114 -3.92 9.30 3.64
N ALA A 115 -5.03 9.99 3.49
CA ALA A 115 -5.07 11.45 3.44
C ALA A 115 -4.43 12.09 4.68
N LYS A 116 -4.65 11.53 5.88
CA LYS A 116 -4.04 11.99 7.12
C LYS A 116 -2.54 11.75 7.14
N ILE A 117 -2.09 10.58 6.65
CA ILE A 117 -0.65 10.27 6.52
C ILE A 117 0.02 11.28 5.58
N LEU A 118 -0.59 11.57 4.42
CA LEU A 118 -0.05 12.53 3.46
C LEU A 118 0.06 13.94 4.07
N VAL A 119 -0.96 14.41 4.78
CA VAL A 119 -0.96 15.72 5.45
C VAL A 119 0.09 15.79 6.55
N ASN A 120 0.16 14.79 7.43
CA ASN A 120 1.10 14.75 8.55
C ASN A 120 2.57 14.70 8.10
N ASN A 121 2.84 14.20 6.89
CA ASN A 121 4.16 14.16 6.30
C ASN A 121 4.42 15.31 5.31
N ASN A 122 3.54 16.33 5.26
CA ASN A 122 3.65 17.49 4.36
C ASN A 122 3.86 17.10 2.89
N VAL A 123 3.23 16.01 2.44
CA VAL A 123 3.40 15.49 1.08
C VAL A 123 2.81 16.47 0.08
N ARG A 124 3.62 16.90 -0.90
CA ARG A 124 3.18 17.71 -2.03
C ARG A 124 3.09 16.88 -3.32
N ARG A 125 4.13 16.13 -3.60
CA ARG A 125 4.26 15.35 -4.83
C ARG A 125 4.72 13.95 -4.50
N ILE A 126 4.17 12.98 -5.22
CA ILE A 126 4.57 11.58 -5.16
C ILE A 126 4.93 11.16 -6.59
N LYS A 127 6.15 10.66 -6.81
CA LYS A 127 6.50 10.09 -8.11
C LYS A 127 5.84 8.71 -8.28
N LYS A 128 6.00 7.83 -7.30
CA LYS A 128 5.44 6.47 -7.32
C LYS A 128 4.65 6.19 -6.04
N LEU A 129 3.42 5.76 -6.17
CA LEU A 129 2.60 5.19 -5.10
C LEU A 129 2.42 3.69 -5.39
N LYS A 130 2.95 2.83 -4.51
CA LYS A 130 2.71 1.38 -4.52
C LYS A 130 1.76 1.04 -3.38
N ILE A 131 0.73 0.26 -3.66
CA ILE A 131 -0.23 -0.25 -2.69
C ILE A 131 -0.31 -1.75 -2.86
N ASP A 132 -0.17 -2.48 -1.75
CA ASP A 132 -0.15 -3.93 -1.71
C ASP A 132 -0.66 -4.34 -0.32
N THR A 133 -1.98 -4.45 -0.20
CA THR A 133 -2.66 -4.57 1.10
C THR A 133 -3.62 -5.75 1.17
N GLU A 134 -3.34 -6.79 0.34
CA GLU A 134 -4.08 -8.05 0.37
C GLU A 134 -5.60 -7.84 0.23
N GLY A 135 -5.98 -7.11 -0.85
CA GLY A 135 -7.37 -6.87 -1.24
C GLY A 135 -8.00 -5.56 -0.76
N GLY A 136 -7.25 -4.71 -0.04
CA GLY A 136 -7.71 -3.38 0.41
C GLY A 136 -7.45 -2.23 -0.57
N ASP A 137 -6.68 -2.46 -1.60
CA ASP A 137 -6.06 -1.47 -2.50
C ASP A 137 -7.05 -0.53 -3.16
N CYS A 138 -8.10 -1.09 -3.74
CA CYS A 138 -9.14 -0.32 -4.41
C CYS A 138 -9.90 0.61 -3.44
N PHE A 139 -10.09 0.21 -2.19
CA PHE A 139 -10.73 1.05 -1.17
C PHE A 139 -9.82 2.22 -0.79
N ILE A 140 -8.52 1.96 -0.59
CA ILE A 140 -7.52 3.00 -0.34
C ILE A 140 -7.48 3.99 -1.51
N LEU A 141 -7.48 3.51 -2.75
CA LEU A 141 -7.52 4.34 -3.94
C LEU A 141 -8.80 5.17 -4.04
N LYS A 142 -9.96 4.61 -3.71
CA LYS A 142 -11.22 5.35 -3.65
C LYS A 142 -11.16 6.52 -2.67
N ASN A 143 -10.54 6.33 -1.52
CA ASN A 143 -10.36 7.37 -0.51
C ASN A 143 -9.33 8.41 -0.99
N LEU A 144 -8.21 7.97 -1.56
CA LEU A 144 -7.23 8.84 -2.16
C LEU A 144 -7.85 9.72 -3.25
N LYS A 145 -8.69 9.16 -4.13
CA LYS A 145 -9.41 9.93 -5.16
C LYS A 145 -10.22 11.07 -4.56
N ARG A 146 -10.95 10.83 -3.44
CA ARG A 146 -11.71 11.89 -2.75
C ARG A 146 -10.78 13.01 -2.28
N TYR A 147 -9.66 12.67 -1.69
CA TYR A 147 -8.64 13.62 -1.27
C TYR A 147 -8.06 14.42 -2.45
N LEU A 148 -7.67 13.73 -3.53
CA LEU A 148 -7.06 14.36 -4.71
C LEU A 148 -7.99 15.37 -5.40
N LYS A 149 -9.30 15.11 -5.45
CA LYS A 149 -10.29 16.05 -6.00
C LYS A 149 -10.31 17.40 -5.30
N THR A 150 -9.83 17.48 -4.05
CA THR A 150 -9.74 18.75 -3.30
C THR A 150 -8.40 19.46 -3.51
N LYS A 151 -7.49 18.89 -4.30
CA LYS A 151 -6.12 19.37 -4.50
C LYS A 151 -5.85 19.76 -5.95
N SER A 152 -4.79 20.55 -6.15
CA SER A 152 -4.27 20.78 -7.50
C SER A 152 -3.58 19.51 -8.03
N ASN A 153 -3.45 19.40 -9.36
CA ASN A 153 -2.85 18.22 -10.02
C ASN A 153 -1.39 17.93 -9.59
N ILE A 154 -0.70 18.88 -8.93
CA ILE A 154 0.66 18.66 -8.43
C ILE A 154 0.69 17.59 -7.31
N PHE A 155 -0.43 17.38 -6.62
CA PHE A 155 -0.58 16.38 -5.57
C PHE A 155 -0.89 14.98 -6.10
N TYR A 156 -1.18 14.84 -7.40
CA TYR A 156 -1.51 13.56 -8.00
C TYR A 156 -0.22 12.72 -8.16
N PRO A 157 -0.18 11.48 -7.64
CA PRO A 157 0.94 10.57 -7.90
C PRO A 157 1.19 10.46 -9.39
N LYS A 158 2.46 10.47 -9.81
CA LYS A 158 2.78 10.32 -11.24
C LYS A 158 2.56 8.90 -11.73
N GLU A 159 2.81 7.93 -10.87
CA GLU A 159 2.61 6.52 -11.11
C GLU A 159 1.89 5.93 -9.90
N ILE A 160 0.88 5.11 -10.17
CA ILE A 160 0.20 4.30 -9.17
C ILE A 160 0.34 2.84 -9.59
N ILE A 161 0.83 2.00 -8.67
CA ILE A 161 0.84 0.54 -8.79
C ILE A 161 0.04 0.01 -7.62
N PHE A 162 -0.90 -0.88 -7.90
CA PHE A 162 -1.69 -1.52 -6.86
C PHE A 162 -1.96 -2.99 -7.18
N GLU A 163 -2.09 -3.81 -6.14
CA GLU A 163 -2.41 -5.22 -6.28
C GLU A 163 -3.84 -5.40 -6.80
N SER A 164 -4.00 -6.26 -7.81
CA SER A 164 -5.27 -6.55 -8.48
C SER A 164 -5.41 -8.02 -8.85
N ASN A 165 -4.91 -8.87 -7.95
CA ASN A 165 -4.96 -10.33 -8.06
C ASN A 165 -6.35 -10.89 -7.69
N GLU A 166 -6.42 -12.18 -7.44
CA GLU A 166 -7.64 -12.90 -7.07
C GLU A 166 -8.30 -12.47 -5.75
N LEU A 167 -7.59 -11.71 -4.89
CA LEU A 167 -8.14 -11.14 -3.66
C LEU A 167 -8.99 -9.90 -3.92
N SER A 168 -8.83 -9.31 -5.08
CA SER A 168 -9.54 -8.10 -5.49
C SER A 168 -10.78 -8.46 -6.33
N ASP A 169 -11.93 -7.86 -6.02
CA ASP A 169 -13.12 -7.97 -6.88
C ASP A 169 -12.81 -7.35 -8.26
N PRO A 170 -12.88 -8.11 -9.37
CA PRO A 170 -12.59 -7.61 -10.71
C PRO A 170 -13.46 -6.42 -11.13
N ASN A 171 -14.72 -6.34 -10.66
CA ASN A 171 -15.59 -5.20 -10.93
C ASN A 171 -15.11 -3.95 -10.21
N LEU A 172 -14.62 -4.12 -8.97
CA LEU A 172 -14.04 -3.02 -8.19
C LEU A 172 -12.74 -2.52 -8.82
N VAL A 173 -11.87 -3.41 -9.28
CA VAL A 173 -10.64 -3.07 -10.02
C VAL A 173 -10.98 -2.28 -11.28
N ASN A 174 -11.89 -2.79 -12.12
CA ASN A 174 -12.30 -2.14 -13.36
C ASN A 174 -12.94 -0.76 -13.11
N SER A 175 -13.77 -0.63 -12.06
CA SER A 175 -14.36 0.66 -11.69
C SER A 175 -13.31 1.64 -11.20
N THR A 176 -12.32 1.17 -10.42
CA THR A 176 -11.21 2.00 -9.93
C THR A 176 -10.36 2.53 -11.10
N ILE A 177 -10.02 1.69 -12.08
CA ILE A 177 -9.28 2.11 -13.29
C ILE A 177 -10.06 3.23 -13.99
N LYS A 178 -11.34 3.03 -14.31
CA LYS A 178 -12.18 4.04 -14.98
C LYS A 178 -12.27 5.36 -14.20
N GLU A 179 -12.37 5.26 -12.87
CA GLU A 179 -12.41 6.44 -12.00
C GLU A 179 -11.12 7.24 -12.03
N TYR A 180 -9.96 6.57 -12.13
CA TYR A 180 -8.66 7.22 -12.23
C TYR A 180 -8.38 7.73 -13.64
N GLU A 181 -8.86 7.04 -14.69
CA GLU A 181 -8.83 7.57 -16.06
C GLU A 181 -9.58 8.90 -16.17
N ALA A 182 -10.73 9.03 -15.50
CA ALA A 182 -11.48 10.29 -15.43
C ALA A 182 -10.72 11.41 -14.67
N LEU A 183 -9.70 11.07 -13.85
CA LEU A 183 -8.79 12.03 -13.22
C LEU A 183 -7.59 12.41 -14.11
N GLY A 184 -7.41 11.74 -15.26
CA GLY A 184 -6.29 11.96 -16.19
C GLY A 184 -5.18 10.93 -16.10
N TYR A 185 -5.41 9.80 -15.44
CA TYR A 185 -4.49 8.66 -15.52
C TYR A 185 -4.70 7.87 -16.81
N LYS A 186 -3.66 7.16 -17.23
CA LYS A 186 -3.73 6.17 -18.32
C LYS A 186 -3.24 4.82 -17.80
N LEU A 187 -4.01 3.78 -18.08
CA LEU A 187 -3.60 2.41 -17.80
C LEU A 187 -2.32 2.09 -18.59
N ARG A 188 -1.29 1.61 -17.88
CA ARG A 188 -0.05 1.12 -18.49
C ARG A 188 -0.11 -0.39 -18.70
N TYR A 189 -0.49 -1.13 -17.67
CA TYR A 189 -0.73 -2.57 -17.72
C TYR A 189 -1.66 -3.01 -16.58
N SER A 190 -2.27 -4.18 -16.78
CA SER A 190 -2.92 -4.97 -15.74
C SER A 190 -2.65 -6.43 -16.10
N ASP A 191 -1.86 -7.14 -15.28
CA ASP A 191 -1.29 -8.45 -15.62
C ASP A 191 -1.90 -9.62 -14.82
N GLY A 192 -2.95 -9.32 -14.04
CA GLY A 192 -3.61 -10.29 -13.17
C GLY A 192 -3.01 -10.39 -11.76
N TYR A 193 -1.87 -9.72 -11.53
CA TYR A 193 -1.27 -9.54 -10.21
C TYR A 193 -1.31 -8.08 -9.81
N ASN A 194 -0.86 -7.21 -10.71
CA ASN A 194 -0.76 -5.78 -10.47
C ASN A 194 -1.42 -4.98 -11.59
N THR A 195 -1.92 -3.80 -11.22
CA THR A 195 -2.38 -2.77 -12.14
C THR A 195 -1.52 -1.53 -11.97
N CYS A 196 -1.01 -1.00 -13.09
CA CYS A 196 -0.18 0.21 -13.12
C CYS A 196 -0.83 1.30 -13.96
N MET A 197 -0.88 2.51 -13.43
CA MET A 197 -1.44 3.69 -14.08
C MET A 197 -0.50 4.89 -14.00
N ASP A 198 -0.36 5.63 -15.11
CA ASP A 198 0.44 6.86 -15.21
C ASP A 198 -0.46 8.09 -15.25
N PHE A 199 -0.16 9.09 -14.43
CA PHE A 199 -0.80 10.39 -14.56
C PHE A 199 -0.28 11.14 -15.79
N LYS A 200 -1.15 11.35 -16.75
CA LYS A 200 -0.91 12.18 -17.92
C LYS A 200 -1.69 13.48 -17.73
N LYS A 201 -0.96 14.56 -17.48
CA LYS A 201 -1.59 15.89 -17.38
C LYS A 201 -2.52 16.07 -18.59
N PRO A 202 -3.82 16.42 -18.40
CA PRO A 202 -4.69 16.69 -19.53
C PRO A 202 -4.02 17.76 -20.40
N GLU A 203 -3.85 17.49 -21.70
CA GLU A 203 -3.47 18.52 -22.64
C GLU A 203 -4.53 19.64 -22.51
N LYS A 204 -4.06 20.86 -22.27
CA LYS A 204 -4.98 22.00 -22.29
C LYS A 204 -5.64 21.98 -23.65
N LEU A 205 -6.96 21.72 -23.67
CA LEU A 205 -7.75 21.99 -24.87
C LEU A 205 -7.43 23.44 -25.28
N LYS A 206 -6.77 23.57 -26.44
CA LYS A 206 -6.46 24.87 -27.05
C LYS A 206 -7.74 25.55 -27.51
#